data_7d165f6e6934f95edf6eda199afc3ca7
#
_entry.id   7d165f6e6934f95edf6eda199afc3ca7
#
_cell.length_a   1.000
_cell.length_b   1.000
_cell.length_c   1.000
_cell.angle_alpha   90.00
_cell.angle_beta   90.00
_cell.angle_gamma   90.00
#
_symmetry.space_group_name_H-M   'P 1'
#
loop_
_entity.id
_entity.type
_entity.pdbx_description
1 polymer ?
#
loop_
_entity_poly.entity_id
_entity_poly.type
_entity_poly.pdbx_seq_one_letter_code
_entity_poly.pdbx_strand_id
1 'polypeptide(L)'
;MSIENLKTALPEYAKDLKLNLGSITRTTELNEEQLWGTLLAGAAATRNTQVMTEIGGDAAGILSAEAYNAALGAASIMGMNNVFYRGRGFLEGKYDDLRAGLRMNIIGNPGVDKSNFELWCFAVSSINGCPECVAAHEHTLREAGVSREAILEALKVAAIVSGVAQAIVASQTLASVG
;
A
#
# COMPACT_ATOMS: atom_id res chain seq x y z
N MET A 1 -5.44 -2.67 -20.05
CA MET A 1 -6.41 -2.08 -19.18
C MET A 1 -5.60 -1.32 -18.20
N SER A 2 -5.79 -1.02 -17.14
CA SER A 2 -5.51 -0.30 -15.96
C SER A 2 -4.04 0.08 -15.71
N ILE A 3 -3.09 -0.82 -15.50
CA ILE A 3 -1.66 -0.46 -15.39
C ILE A 3 -1.14 0.15 -16.69
N GLU A 4 -1.59 -0.32 -17.85
CA GLU A 4 -1.22 0.30 -19.13
C GLU A 4 -1.85 1.70 -19.28
N ASN A 5 -3.07 1.91 -18.78
CA ASN A 5 -3.68 3.25 -18.74
C ASN A 5 -2.87 4.21 -17.85
N LEU A 6 -2.42 3.76 -16.67
CA LEU A 6 -1.56 4.56 -15.80
C LEU A 6 -0.23 4.90 -16.49
N LYS A 7 0.40 3.92 -17.15
CA LYS A 7 1.64 4.14 -17.90
C LYS A 7 1.45 5.17 -19.03
N THR A 8 0.28 5.17 -19.67
CA THR A 8 -0.06 6.13 -20.72
C THR A 8 -0.32 7.52 -20.16
N ALA A 9 -0.94 7.62 -18.98
CA ALA A 9 -1.26 8.87 -18.32
C ALA A 9 -0.04 9.57 -17.70
N LEU A 10 1.07 8.85 -17.50
CA LEU A 10 2.29 9.43 -16.93
C LEU A 10 2.99 10.34 -17.94
N PRO A 11 3.29 11.61 -17.56
CA PRO A 11 4.00 12.55 -18.42
C PRO A 11 5.48 12.17 -18.61
N GLU A 12 6.14 12.78 -19.59
CA GLU A 12 7.54 12.45 -19.95
C GLU A 12 8.52 12.66 -18.78
N TYR A 13 8.29 13.67 -17.94
CA TYR A 13 9.13 13.88 -16.75
C TYR A 13 9.03 12.75 -15.71
N ALA A 14 8.02 11.89 -15.82
CA ALA A 14 7.79 10.72 -14.96
C ALA A 14 8.16 9.39 -15.65
N LYS A 15 9.00 9.42 -16.67
CA LYS A 15 9.40 8.25 -17.46
C LYS A 15 9.96 7.11 -16.60
N ASP A 16 10.74 7.42 -15.58
CA ASP A 16 11.29 6.39 -14.68
C ASP A 16 10.20 5.68 -13.90
N LEU A 17 9.15 6.39 -13.47
CA LEU A 17 7.98 5.79 -12.81
C LEU A 17 7.22 4.86 -13.76
N LYS A 18 7.10 5.23 -15.04
CA LYS A 18 6.51 4.38 -16.07
C LYS A 18 7.27 3.07 -16.24
N LEU A 19 8.61 3.13 -16.27
CA LEU A 19 9.46 1.95 -16.37
C LEU A 19 9.38 1.09 -15.11
N ASN A 20 9.43 1.69 -13.94
CA ASN A 20 9.32 1.00 -12.66
C ASN A 20 7.96 0.32 -12.51
N LEU A 21 6.86 0.98 -12.86
CA LEU A 21 5.52 0.40 -12.85
C LEU A 21 5.42 -0.83 -13.78
N GLY A 22 6.06 -0.77 -14.94
CA GLY A 22 6.11 -1.90 -15.88
C GLY A 22 7.00 -3.05 -15.39
N SER A 23 8.03 -2.80 -14.57
CA SER A 23 8.91 -3.85 -14.03
C SER A 23 8.31 -4.52 -12.80
N ILE A 24 7.67 -3.77 -11.91
CA ILE A 24 7.14 -4.32 -10.66
C ILE A 24 6.05 -5.39 -10.89
N THR A 25 5.29 -5.29 -11.97
CA THR A 25 4.28 -6.29 -12.34
C THR A 25 4.86 -7.63 -12.79
N ARG A 26 6.18 -7.72 -12.95
CA ARG A 26 6.91 -8.93 -13.34
C ARG A 26 7.83 -9.43 -12.23
N THR A 27 7.64 -8.97 -11.01
CA THR A 27 8.42 -9.43 -9.86
C THR A 27 8.25 -10.94 -9.64
N THR A 28 9.31 -11.58 -9.18
CA THR A 28 9.32 -13.00 -8.75
C THR A 28 9.38 -13.15 -7.24
N GLU A 29 9.55 -12.05 -6.51
CA GLU A 29 9.67 -12.03 -5.05
C GLU A 29 8.33 -12.09 -4.33
N LEU A 30 7.25 -11.71 -5.02
CA LEU A 30 5.88 -11.76 -4.52
C LEU A 30 5.05 -12.71 -5.38
N ASN A 31 4.22 -13.54 -4.76
CA ASN A 31 3.20 -14.26 -5.49
C ASN A 31 2.10 -13.29 -5.98
N GLU A 32 1.19 -13.77 -6.82
CA GLU A 32 0.17 -12.95 -7.48
C GLU A 32 -0.75 -12.26 -6.47
N GLU A 33 -1.20 -12.97 -5.42
CA GLU A 33 -2.05 -12.39 -4.38
C GLU A 33 -1.30 -11.33 -3.55
N GLN A 34 -0.05 -11.59 -3.20
CA GLN A 34 0.80 -10.63 -2.49
C GLN A 34 1.01 -9.36 -3.30
N LEU A 35 1.36 -9.51 -4.57
CA LEU A 35 1.59 -8.37 -5.48
C LEU A 35 0.34 -7.53 -5.67
N TRP A 36 -0.76 -8.15 -6.10
CA TRP A 36 -1.97 -7.41 -6.43
C TRP A 36 -2.69 -6.85 -5.21
N GLY A 37 -2.64 -7.55 -4.08
CA GLY A 37 -3.12 -7.01 -2.82
C GLY A 37 -2.29 -5.81 -2.34
N THR A 38 -0.96 -5.85 -2.52
CA THR A 38 -0.06 -4.72 -2.21
C THR A 38 -0.33 -3.52 -3.13
N LEU A 39 -0.51 -3.78 -4.44
CA LEU A 39 -0.87 -2.74 -5.42
C LEU A 39 -2.20 -2.08 -5.04
N LEU A 40 -3.23 -2.88 -4.74
CA LEU A 40 -4.56 -2.39 -4.40
C LEU A 40 -4.57 -1.60 -3.09
N ALA A 41 -3.98 -2.15 -2.03
CA ALA A 41 -3.88 -1.48 -0.73
C ALA A 41 -3.06 -0.18 -0.84
N GLY A 42 -1.95 -0.21 -1.58
CA GLY A 42 -1.14 0.96 -1.87
C GLY A 42 -1.91 2.03 -2.67
N ALA A 43 -2.64 1.61 -3.72
CA ALA A 43 -3.47 2.52 -4.51
C ALA A 43 -4.51 3.25 -3.62
N ALA A 44 -5.20 2.50 -2.76
CA ALA A 44 -6.15 3.06 -1.80
C ALA A 44 -5.48 4.05 -0.83
N ALA A 45 -4.27 3.75 -0.35
CA ALA A 45 -3.51 4.61 0.54
C ALA A 45 -3.12 5.95 -0.11
N THR A 46 -2.91 6.00 -1.43
CA THR A 46 -2.58 7.24 -2.15
C THR A 46 -3.75 8.23 -2.24
N ARG A 47 -4.99 7.76 -2.06
CA ARG A 47 -6.23 8.55 -2.23
C ARG A 47 -6.41 9.14 -3.64
N ASN A 48 -5.65 8.67 -4.61
CA ASN A 48 -5.77 9.10 -6.00
C ASN A 48 -6.85 8.26 -6.70
N THR A 49 -7.92 8.91 -7.16
CA THR A 49 -9.07 8.23 -7.76
C THR A 49 -8.69 7.43 -9.00
N GLN A 50 -7.86 7.98 -9.89
CA GLN A 50 -7.45 7.29 -11.12
C GLN A 50 -6.60 6.06 -10.79
N VAL A 51 -5.61 6.18 -9.91
CA VAL A 51 -4.76 5.06 -9.49
C VAL A 51 -5.59 3.96 -8.84
N MET A 52 -6.54 4.33 -7.96
CA MET A 52 -7.49 3.37 -7.36
C MET A 52 -8.36 2.67 -8.40
N THR A 53 -8.93 3.42 -9.35
CA THR A 53 -9.83 2.86 -10.37
C THR A 53 -9.08 1.88 -11.28
N GLU A 54 -7.90 2.27 -11.76
CA GLU A 54 -7.15 1.46 -12.70
C GLU A 54 -6.56 0.20 -12.04
N ILE A 55 -5.90 0.33 -10.90
CA ILE A 55 -5.35 -0.83 -10.18
C ILE A 55 -6.47 -1.70 -9.59
N GLY A 56 -7.52 -1.08 -9.05
CA GLY A 56 -8.67 -1.81 -8.53
C GLY A 56 -9.40 -2.62 -9.59
N GLY A 57 -9.50 -2.09 -10.82
CA GLY A 57 -10.08 -2.80 -11.95
C GLY A 57 -9.31 -4.07 -12.33
N ASP A 58 -7.97 -4.00 -12.39
CA ASP A 58 -7.13 -5.19 -12.66
C ASP A 58 -7.16 -6.18 -11.48
N ALA A 59 -7.01 -5.66 -10.26
CA ALA A 59 -7.03 -6.48 -9.05
C ALA A 59 -8.34 -7.27 -8.91
N ALA A 60 -9.48 -6.70 -9.31
CA ALA A 60 -10.78 -7.38 -9.27
C ALA A 60 -10.87 -8.59 -10.21
N GLY A 61 -10.06 -8.63 -11.28
CA GLY A 61 -9.99 -9.77 -12.19
C GLY A 61 -9.00 -10.87 -11.74
N ILE A 62 -8.18 -10.59 -10.73
CA ILE A 62 -7.06 -11.44 -10.32
C ILE A 62 -7.26 -11.97 -8.89
N LEU A 63 -7.64 -11.10 -7.96
CA LEU A 63 -7.85 -11.46 -6.55
C LEU A 63 -9.20 -12.15 -6.33
N SER A 64 -9.27 -13.04 -5.36
CA SER A 64 -10.55 -13.48 -4.81
C SER A 64 -11.30 -12.30 -4.18
N ALA A 65 -12.61 -12.42 -4.01
CA ALA A 65 -13.41 -11.37 -3.35
C ALA A 65 -12.93 -11.13 -1.91
N GLU A 66 -12.52 -12.17 -1.22
CA GLU A 66 -11.98 -12.11 0.14
C GLU A 66 -10.64 -11.34 0.17
N ALA A 67 -9.70 -11.67 -0.72
CA ALA A 67 -8.40 -11.02 -0.80
C ALA A 67 -8.54 -9.55 -1.23
N TYR A 68 -9.42 -9.27 -2.19
CA TYR A 68 -9.73 -7.90 -2.60
C TYR A 68 -10.26 -7.04 -1.44
N ASN A 69 -11.25 -7.56 -0.70
CA ASN A 69 -11.81 -6.86 0.45
C ASN A 69 -10.81 -6.73 1.59
N ALA A 70 -9.99 -7.75 1.83
CA ALA A 70 -8.95 -7.70 2.86
C ALA A 70 -7.86 -6.66 2.54
N ALA A 71 -7.46 -6.52 1.28
CA ALA A 71 -6.50 -5.48 0.86
C ALA A 71 -7.06 -4.06 1.10
N LEU A 72 -8.33 -3.82 0.77
CA LEU A 72 -9.01 -2.57 1.11
C LEU A 72 -9.17 -2.39 2.62
N GLY A 73 -9.41 -3.49 3.34
CA GLY A 73 -9.44 -3.51 4.80
C GLY A 73 -8.11 -3.11 5.42
N ALA A 74 -6.99 -3.60 4.88
CA ALA A 74 -5.64 -3.20 5.29
C ALA A 74 -5.42 -1.69 5.09
N ALA A 75 -5.78 -1.17 3.93
CA ALA A 75 -5.69 0.27 3.65
C ALA A 75 -6.52 1.11 4.63
N SER A 76 -7.74 0.66 4.91
CA SER A 76 -8.67 1.37 5.79
C SER A 76 -8.19 1.38 7.23
N ILE A 77 -7.80 0.21 7.78
CA ILE A 77 -7.38 0.11 9.18
C ILE A 77 -6.04 0.83 9.40
N MET A 78 -5.12 0.76 8.43
CA MET A 78 -3.87 1.50 8.51
C MET A 78 -4.09 3.01 8.33
N GLY A 79 -5.11 3.44 7.61
CA GLY A 79 -5.51 4.85 7.56
C GLY A 79 -5.78 5.44 8.94
N MET A 80 -6.38 4.67 9.86
CA MET A 80 -6.58 5.04 11.27
C MET A 80 -5.30 4.83 12.09
N ASN A 81 -4.74 3.62 12.05
CA ASN A 81 -3.62 3.23 12.92
C ASN A 81 -2.38 4.08 12.67
N ASN A 82 -2.04 4.35 11.41
CA ASN A 82 -0.85 5.13 11.10
C ASN A 82 -0.95 6.57 11.61
N VAL A 83 -2.14 7.17 11.61
CA VAL A 83 -2.36 8.50 12.21
C VAL A 83 -2.16 8.42 13.73
N PHE A 84 -2.81 7.44 14.36
CA PHE A 84 -2.78 7.31 15.82
C PHE A 84 -1.36 7.01 16.35
N TYR A 85 -0.72 5.95 15.84
CA TYR A 85 0.59 5.55 16.37
C TYR A 85 1.70 6.54 16.01
N ARG A 86 1.73 7.07 14.78
CA ARG A 86 2.65 8.15 14.42
C ARG A 86 2.45 9.39 15.30
N GLY A 87 1.18 9.79 15.53
CA GLY A 87 0.86 10.90 16.42
C GLY A 87 1.32 10.64 17.85
N ARG A 88 1.10 9.42 18.36
CA ARG A 88 1.55 9.00 19.70
C ARG A 88 3.07 9.00 19.82
N GLY A 89 3.79 8.55 18.78
CA GLY A 89 5.26 8.60 18.75
C GLY A 89 5.81 10.04 18.88
N PHE A 90 5.15 11.02 18.26
CA PHE A 90 5.52 12.44 18.41
C PHE A 90 5.31 12.98 19.84
N LEU A 91 4.54 12.28 20.68
CA LEU A 91 4.31 12.65 22.07
C LEU A 91 5.35 12.06 23.04
N GLU A 92 6.38 11.37 22.53
CA GLU A 92 7.57 10.94 23.27
C GLU A 92 7.23 10.13 24.54
N GLY A 93 6.30 9.19 24.43
CA GLY A 93 5.90 8.29 25.53
C GLY A 93 4.99 8.91 26.59
N LYS A 94 4.63 10.19 26.50
CA LYS A 94 3.81 10.89 27.51
C LYS A 94 2.43 10.30 27.75
N TYR A 95 1.97 9.42 26.85
CA TYR A 95 0.65 8.79 26.89
C TYR A 95 0.71 7.26 26.77
N ASP A 96 1.87 6.66 27.02
CA ASP A 96 2.06 5.21 26.85
C ASP A 96 1.34 4.36 27.89
N ASP A 97 1.03 4.95 29.05
CA ASP A 97 0.22 4.38 30.10
C ASP A 97 -1.28 4.31 29.75
N LEU A 98 -1.72 5.04 28.73
CA LEU A 98 -3.12 5.09 28.31
C LEU A 98 -3.42 4.08 27.20
N ARG A 99 -4.56 3.40 27.35
CA ARG A 99 -5.03 2.43 26.33
C ARG A 99 -5.48 3.17 25.07
N ALA A 100 -5.11 2.65 23.89
CA ALA A 100 -5.56 3.18 22.61
C ALA A 100 -7.09 3.18 22.44
N GLY A 101 -7.76 2.13 22.94
CA GLY A 101 -9.23 2.01 22.89
C GLY A 101 -9.80 1.85 21.47
N LEU A 102 -8.96 1.69 20.45
CA LEU A 102 -9.34 1.54 19.05
C LEU A 102 -9.65 0.08 18.72
N ARG A 103 -10.70 -0.15 17.92
CA ARG A 103 -11.04 -1.49 17.44
C ARG A 103 -10.22 -1.81 16.20
N MET A 104 -9.51 -2.96 16.22
CA MET A 104 -8.61 -3.42 15.16
C MET A 104 -8.79 -4.91 14.88
N ASN A 105 -10.01 -5.42 15.01
CA ASN A 105 -10.29 -6.86 14.94
C ASN A 105 -9.87 -7.50 13.62
N ILE A 106 -9.90 -6.74 12.52
CA ILE A 106 -9.50 -7.22 11.20
C ILE A 106 -8.03 -7.63 11.15
N ILE A 107 -7.15 -7.03 11.97
CA ILE A 107 -5.73 -7.41 12.03
C ILE A 107 -5.57 -8.82 12.60
N GLY A 108 -6.40 -9.18 13.57
CA GLY A 108 -6.38 -10.51 14.18
C GLY A 108 -7.04 -11.60 13.32
N ASN A 109 -8.01 -11.22 12.49
CA ASN A 109 -8.76 -12.14 11.62
C ASN A 109 -9.12 -11.47 10.28
N PRO A 110 -8.17 -11.38 9.35
CA PRO A 110 -8.38 -10.68 8.07
C PRO A 110 -9.23 -11.47 7.06
N GLY A 111 -9.52 -12.73 7.30
CA GLY A 111 -10.25 -13.60 6.35
C GLY A 111 -9.39 -14.14 5.19
N VAL A 112 -8.10 -13.88 5.21
CA VAL A 112 -7.09 -14.32 4.23
C VAL A 112 -5.82 -14.77 4.96
N ASP A 113 -4.79 -15.23 4.23
CA ASP A 113 -3.49 -15.49 4.82
C ASP A 113 -2.98 -14.25 5.58
N LYS A 114 -2.58 -14.48 6.84
CA LYS A 114 -2.20 -13.40 7.73
C LYS A 114 -0.93 -12.68 7.26
N SER A 115 0.02 -13.41 6.67
CA SER A 115 1.25 -12.80 6.16
C SER A 115 0.97 -11.89 4.97
N ASN A 116 0.03 -12.25 4.10
CA ASN A 116 -0.39 -11.39 3.00
C ASN A 116 -1.03 -10.10 3.52
N PHE A 117 -1.92 -10.20 4.51
CA PHE A 117 -2.54 -9.02 5.12
C PHE A 117 -1.52 -8.11 5.82
N GLU A 118 -0.57 -8.70 6.56
CA GLU A 118 0.53 -7.95 7.21
C GLU A 118 1.42 -7.24 6.17
N LEU A 119 1.68 -7.89 5.03
CA LEU A 119 2.45 -7.30 3.92
C LEU A 119 1.74 -6.08 3.34
N TRP A 120 0.42 -6.15 3.17
CA TRP A 120 -0.39 -5.02 2.73
C TRP A 120 -0.43 -3.89 3.76
N CYS A 121 -0.56 -4.22 5.05
CA CYS A 121 -0.46 -3.23 6.13
C CYS A 121 0.92 -2.56 6.18
N PHE A 122 2.00 -3.32 5.96
CA PHE A 122 3.37 -2.79 5.87
C PHE A 122 3.50 -1.78 4.73
N ALA A 123 3.02 -2.11 3.53
CA ALA A 123 3.07 -1.25 2.36
C ALA A 123 2.29 0.07 2.59
N VAL A 124 1.06 -0.02 3.12
CA VAL A 124 0.24 1.16 3.45
C VAL A 124 0.90 2.02 4.53
N SER A 125 1.47 1.38 5.57
CA SER A 125 2.17 2.10 6.64
C SER A 125 3.40 2.85 6.14
N SER A 126 4.08 2.29 5.12
CA SER A 126 5.21 2.94 4.45
C SER A 126 4.76 4.18 3.67
N ILE A 127 3.67 4.09 2.91
CA ILE A 127 3.09 5.24 2.18
C ILE A 127 2.65 6.34 3.16
N ASN A 128 2.01 5.96 4.26
CA ASN A 128 1.52 6.91 5.26
C ASN A 128 2.62 7.46 6.19
N GLY A 129 3.84 6.94 6.13
CA GLY A 129 4.98 7.41 6.90
C GLY A 129 4.83 7.19 8.41
N CYS A 130 4.45 5.98 8.84
CA CYS A 130 4.38 5.60 10.26
C CYS A 130 5.56 4.66 10.61
N PRO A 131 6.69 5.15 11.15
CA PRO A 131 7.87 4.32 11.41
C PRO A 131 7.58 3.14 12.34
N GLU A 132 6.83 3.38 13.41
CA GLU A 132 6.46 2.34 14.40
C GLU A 132 5.61 1.25 13.76
N CYS A 133 4.64 1.63 12.90
CA CYS A 133 3.79 0.67 12.20
C CYS A 133 4.60 -0.16 11.19
N VAL A 134 5.49 0.48 10.43
CA VAL A 134 6.38 -0.20 9.48
C VAL A 134 7.25 -1.22 10.20
N ALA A 135 7.89 -0.83 11.31
CA ALA A 135 8.73 -1.72 12.09
C ALA A 135 7.95 -2.90 12.70
N ALA A 136 6.74 -2.65 13.21
CA ALA A 136 5.89 -3.68 13.78
C ALA A 136 5.44 -4.73 12.75
N HIS A 137 4.98 -4.28 11.57
CA HIS A 137 4.58 -5.19 10.50
C HIS A 137 5.78 -5.95 9.91
N GLU A 138 6.94 -5.30 9.73
CA GLU A 138 8.17 -5.96 9.30
C GLU A 138 8.57 -7.07 10.26
N HIS A 139 8.57 -6.80 11.56
CA HIS A 139 8.87 -7.79 12.57
C HIS A 139 7.92 -9.00 12.49
N THR A 140 6.61 -8.77 12.43
CA THR A 140 5.60 -9.83 12.30
C THR A 140 5.81 -10.67 11.03
N LEU A 141 6.12 -10.02 9.90
CA LEU A 141 6.42 -10.70 8.64
C LEU A 141 7.67 -11.58 8.75
N ARG A 142 8.74 -11.10 9.38
CA ARG A 142 9.96 -11.86 9.61
C ARG A 142 9.72 -13.07 10.51
N GLU A 143 8.95 -12.92 11.57
CA GLU A 143 8.57 -14.04 12.45
C GLU A 143 7.71 -15.08 11.71
N ALA A 144 6.87 -14.67 10.76
CA ALA A 144 6.10 -15.54 9.89
C ALA A 144 6.92 -16.20 8.77
N GLY A 145 8.23 -15.92 8.68
CA GLY A 145 9.13 -16.51 7.69
C GLY A 145 9.11 -15.85 6.31
N VAL A 146 8.49 -14.69 6.17
CA VAL A 146 8.53 -13.94 4.91
C VAL A 146 9.96 -13.45 4.66
N SER A 147 10.45 -13.62 3.43
CA SER A 147 11.81 -13.24 3.06
C SER A 147 12.03 -11.72 3.12
N ARG A 148 13.27 -11.29 3.34
CA ARG A 148 13.63 -9.87 3.29
C ARG A 148 13.42 -9.29 1.90
N GLU A 149 13.65 -10.10 0.89
CA GLU A 149 13.48 -9.77 -0.52
C GLU A 149 12.01 -9.47 -0.82
N ALA A 150 11.07 -10.30 -0.37
CA ALA A 150 9.63 -10.09 -0.53
C ALA A 150 9.16 -8.81 0.20
N ILE A 151 9.63 -8.57 1.42
CA ILE A 151 9.31 -7.35 2.19
C ILE A 151 9.84 -6.10 1.47
N LEU A 152 11.09 -6.15 0.97
CA LEU A 152 11.67 -5.04 0.22
C LEU A 152 10.91 -4.81 -1.09
N GLU A 153 10.46 -5.88 -1.74
CA GLU A 153 9.68 -5.77 -2.98
C GLU A 153 8.32 -5.11 -2.73
N ALA A 154 7.63 -5.46 -1.65
CA ALA A 154 6.40 -4.78 -1.24
C ALA A 154 6.63 -3.28 -0.95
N LEU A 155 7.78 -2.92 -0.38
CA LEU A 155 8.17 -1.52 -0.18
C LEU A 155 8.38 -0.80 -1.52
N LYS A 156 9.00 -1.46 -2.51
CA LYS A 156 9.14 -0.90 -3.87
C LYS A 156 7.78 -0.69 -4.53
N VAL A 157 6.85 -1.66 -4.40
CA VAL A 157 5.46 -1.50 -4.90
C VAL A 157 4.84 -0.24 -4.29
N ALA A 158 4.90 -0.10 -2.97
CA ALA A 158 4.36 1.07 -2.25
C ALA A 158 4.95 2.39 -2.76
N ALA A 159 6.28 2.45 -2.91
CA ALA A 159 6.99 3.63 -3.39
C ALA A 159 6.61 3.99 -4.83
N ILE A 160 6.54 3.01 -5.73
CA ILE A 160 6.18 3.21 -7.14
C ILE A 160 4.74 3.71 -7.25
N VAL A 161 3.78 3.07 -6.57
CA VAL A 161 2.36 3.47 -6.59
C VAL A 161 2.19 4.89 -6.06
N SER A 162 2.89 5.24 -4.97
CA SER A 162 2.88 6.59 -4.42
C SER A 162 3.44 7.63 -5.40
N GLY A 163 4.58 7.34 -6.04
CA GLY A 163 5.17 8.22 -7.04
C GLY A 163 4.28 8.40 -8.28
N VAL A 164 3.66 7.33 -8.77
CA VAL A 164 2.70 7.36 -9.88
C VAL A 164 1.51 8.25 -9.54
N ALA A 165 0.93 8.08 -8.36
CA ALA A 165 -0.20 8.89 -7.90
C ALA A 165 0.16 10.38 -7.85
N GLN A 166 1.35 10.72 -7.33
CA GLN A 166 1.85 12.08 -7.26
C GLN A 166 2.03 12.69 -8.66
N ALA A 167 2.63 11.96 -9.60
CA ALA A 167 2.87 12.43 -10.95
C ALA A 167 1.56 12.68 -11.72
N ILE A 168 0.57 11.80 -11.55
CA ILE A 168 -0.76 11.94 -12.17
C ILE A 168 -1.48 13.18 -11.62
N VAL A 169 -1.50 13.39 -10.31
CA VAL A 169 -2.11 14.58 -9.70
C VAL A 169 -1.46 15.85 -10.24
N ALA A 170 -0.12 15.90 -10.25
CA ALA A 170 0.61 17.08 -10.74
C ALA A 170 0.29 17.38 -12.21
N SER A 171 0.28 16.35 -13.06
CA SER A 171 -0.02 16.49 -14.49
C SER A 171 -1.45 16.99 -14.73
N GLN A 172 -2.44 16.39 -14.07
CA GLN A 172 -3.85 16.76 -14.22
C GLN A 172 -4.15 18.18 -13.71
N THR A 173 -3.57 18.51 -12.55
CA THR A 173 -3.75 19.86 -11.97
C THR A 173 -3.19 20.93 -12.90
N LEU A 174 -1.98 20.73 -13.43
CA LEU A 174 -1.35 21.71 -14.32
C LEU A 174 -2.06 21.79 -15.69
N ALA A 175 -2.56 20.69 -16.22
CA ALA A 175 -3.33 20.69 -17.46
C ALA A 175 -4.67 21.43 -17.34
N SER A 176 -5.22 21.59 -16.13
CA SER A 176 -6.47 22.32 -15.90
C SER A 176 -6.29 23.84 -15.73
N VAL A 177 -5.04 24.34 -15.67
CA VAL A 177 -4.72 25.76 -15.41
C VAL A 177 -4.18 26.46 -16.68
N GLY A 178 -3.91 25.73 -17.76
CA GLY A 178 -3.46 26.24 -19.08
C GLY A 178 -4.55 26.17 -20.10
#